data_bb810c543b3a7e64aa5deb517dab3fbd
#
_entry.id   bb810c543b3a7e64aa5deb517dab3fbd
#
_cell.length_a   1.000
_cell.length_b   1.000
_cell.length_c   1.000
_cell.angle_alpha   90.00
_cell.angle_beta   90.00
_cell.angle_gamma   90.00
#
_symmetry.space_group_name_H-M   'P 1'
#
loop_
_entity.id
_entity.type
_entity.pdbx_description
1 polymer ?
#
loop_
_entity_poly.entity_id
_entity_poly.type
_entity_poly.pdbx_seq_one_letter_code
_entity_poly.pdbx_strand_id
1 'polypeptide(L)'
;LNVAKLLSDAEQAVNSNAELSIIKSKTSLAVAEYQKRLAEQARRDAKKGATMKASTLPSISKEEIDRLLALYESEMVDDADNRLRQYTERIWATLTKEERIILTKYTQTYSYLNEPLRGISYYGARAREEFEHDLPILTRAIEKFAMPQNTVVRRGVSNFTIDSLGYDLGNLKKGDVFVDKGFLSTAVHRHKGFSESYNLVIVVPKGAKGVYAEPFSHYTDYHKFDYDDGVIWDGKSVEKINSEMEWIGQRGCQFKVLKKQGKTIYLQMIGQLQ
;
A
#
# COMPACT_ATOMS: atom_id res chain seq x y z
N LEU A 1 -32.68 -1.88 -6.19
CA LEU A 1 -32.41 -1.24 -7.49
C LEU A 1 -31.26 -1.99 -8.18
N ASN A 2 -31.40 -2.28 -9.48
CA ASN A 2 -30.38 -3.02 -10.25
C ASN A 2 -29.55 -2.02 -11.06
N VAL A 3 -28.23 -1.93 -10.80
CA VAL A 3 -27.30 -1.00 -11.48
C VAL A 3 -27.35 -1.20 -13.01
N ALA A 4 -27.40 -2.45 -13.47
CA ALA A 4 -27.51 -2.75 -14.90
C ALA A 4 -28.77 -2.14 -15.52
N LYS A 5 -29.91 -2.18 -14.80
CA LYS A 5 -31.15 -1.53 -15.24
C LYS A 5 -31.02 0.00 -15.30
N LEU A 6 -30.39 0.60 -14.29
CA LEU A 6 -30.18 2.06 -14.26
C LEU A 6 -29.26 2.55 -15.39
N LEU A 7 -28.22 1.77 -15.72
CA LEU A 7 -27.35 2.06 -16.85
C LEU A 7 -28.09 1.88 -18.19
N SER A 8 -28.87 0.80 -18.36
CA SER A 8 -29.71 0.58 -19.53
C SER A 8 -30.75 1.70 -19.70
N ASP A 9 -31.39 2.16 -18.61
CA ASP A 9 -32.34 3.28 -18.63
C ASP A 9 -31.67 4.60 -19.01
N ALA A 10 -30.41 4.83 -18.60
CA ALA A 10 -29.62 6.00 -18.99
C ALA A 10 -29.24 5.92 -20.48
N GLU A 11 -28.81 4.77 -20.95
CA GLU A 11 -28.48 4.50 -22.36
C GLU A 11 -29.69 4.68 -23.29
N GLN A 12 -30.84 4.21 -22.86
CA GLN A 12 -32.11 4.36 -23.57
C GLN A 12 -32.57 5.83 -23.63
N ALA A 13 -32.30 6.61 -22.56
CA ALA A 13 -32.57 8.04 -22.53
C ALA A 13 -31.68 8.81 -23.52
N VAL A 14 -30.40 8.45 -23.66
CA VAL A 14 -29.48 9.02 -24.65
C VAL A 14 -29.99 8.71 -26.08
N ASN A 15 -30.35 7.44 -26.33
CA ASN A 15 -30.80 6.98 -27.66
C ASN A 15 -32.17 7.58 -28.07
N SER A 16 -32.99 8.00 -27.11
CA SER A 16 -34.29 8.65 -27.35
C SER A 16 -34.24 10.18 -27.45
N ASN A 17 -33.07 10.80 -27.53
CA ASN A 17 -32.88 12.26 -27.52
C ASN A 17 -33.58 12.95 -26.34
N ALA A 18 -33.60 12.32 -25.15
CA ALA A 18 -34.18 12.86 -23.94
C ALA A 18 -33.40 14.13 -23.49
N GLU A 19 -34.07 15.00 -22.75
CA GLU A 19 -33.44 16.19 -22.20
C GLU A 19 -32.20 15.87 -21.36
N LEU A 20 -31.18 16.69 -21.45
CA LEU A 20 -29.88 16.51 -20.78
C LEU A 20 -30.02 16.38 -19.25
N SER A 21 -31.04 17.00 -18.68
CA SER A 21 -31.40 16.90 -17.25
C SER A 21 -31.79 15.49 -16.84
N ILE A 22 -32.55 14.77 -17.65
CA ILE A 22 -33.00 13.40 -17.40
C ILE A 22 -31.83 12.45 -17.50
N ILE A 23 -30.96 12.62 -18.50
CA ILE A 23 -29.75 11.81 -18.69
C ILE A 23 -28.82 11.97 -17.48
N LYS A 24 -28.55 13.21 -17.05
CA LYS A 24 -27.72 13.50 -15.88
C LYS A 24 -28.30 12.89 -14.60
N SER A 25 -29.62 12.98 -14.38
CA SER A 25 -30.28 12.41 -13.20
C SER A 25 -30.15 10.89 -13.17
N LYS A 26 -30.41 10.18 -14.27
CA LYS A 26 -30.30 8.72 -14.36
C LYS A 26 -28.87 8.23 -14.18
N THR A 27 -27.89 8.94 -14.76
CA THR A 27 -26.47 8.63 -14.59
C THR A 27 -26.01 8.84 -13.14
N SER A 28 -26.42 9.93 -12.50
CA SER A 28 -26.10 10.20 -11.10
C SER A 28 -26.68 9.14 -10.14
N LEU A 29 -27.91 8.67 -10.39
CA LEU A 29 -28.54 7.57 -9.64
C LEU A 29 -27.79 6.24 -9.82
N ALA A 30 -27.35 5.92 -11.04
CA ALA A 30 -26.57 4.73 -11.32
C ALA A 30 -25.20 4.75 -10.60
N VAL A 31 -24.53 5.89 -10.62
CA VAL A 31 -23.25 6.10 -9.93
C VAL A 31 -23.42 5.98 -8.41
N ALA A 32 -24.44 6.60 -7.83
CA ALA A 32 -24.71 6.53 -6.39
C ALA A 32 -25.02 5.09 -5.93
N GLU A 33 -25.85 4.36 -6.67
CA GLU A 33 -26.15 2.96 -6.35
C GLU A 33 -24.91 2.05 -6.51
N TYR A 34 -24.08 2.29 -7.50
CA TYR A 34 -22.82 1.59 -7.69
C TYR A 34 -21.86 1.83 -6.51
N GLN A 35 -21.69 3.09 -6.09
CA GLN A 35 -20.86 3.46 -4.93
C GLN A 35 -21.38 2.81 -3.64
N LYS A 36 -22.70 2.79 -3.44
CA LYS A 36 -23.32 2.10 -2.30
C LYS A 36 -23.01 0.60 -2.29
N ARG A 37 -23.10 -0.07 -3.43
CA ARG A 37 -22.76 -1.51 -3.54
C ARG A 37 -21.29 -1.78 -3.29
N LEU A 38 -20.39 -0.92 -3.78
CA LEU A 38 -18.97 -1.01 -3.46
C LEU A 38 -18.71 -0.90 -1.97
N ALA A 39 -19.37 0.05 -1.30
CA ALA A 39 -19.26 0.22 0.16
C ALA A 39 -19.81 -1.00 0.94
N GLU A 40 -20.93 -1.58 0.51
CA GLU A 40 -21.49 -2.80 1.10
C GLU A 40 -20.59 -4.01 0.86
N GLN A 41 -20.01 -4.15 -0.33
CA GLN A 41 -19.05 -5.21 -0.63
C GLN A 41 -17.79 -5.06 0.22
N ALA A 42 -17.24 -3.86 0.31
CA ALA A 42 -16.10 -3.56 1.16
C ALA A 42 -16.36 -3.90 2.64
N ARG A 43 -17.59 -3.61 3.15
CA ARG A 43 -18.01 -4.00 4.51
C ARG A 43 -18.10 -5.52 4.69
N ARG A 44 -18.59 -6.25 3.68
CA ARG A 44 -18.67 -7.74 3.70
C ARG A 44 -17.26 -8.35 3.69
N ASP A 45 -16.37 -7.81 2.86
CA ASP A 45 -15.00 -8.27 2.75
C ASP A 45 -14.18 -7.89 4.00
N ALA A 46 -14.47 -6.74 4.62
CA ALA A 46 -13.93 -6.39 5.93
C ALA A 46 -14.35 -7.40 7.02
N LYS A 47 -15.62 -7.86 7.02
CA LYS A 47 -16.09 -8.92 7.93
C LYS A 47 -15.44 -10.27 7.64
N LYS A 48 -15.22 -10.63 6.36
CA LYS A 48 -14.50 -11.85 5.98
C LYS A 48 -13.00 -11.76 6.30
N GLY A 49 -12.38 -10.59 6.11
CA GLY A 49 -10.98 -10.35 6.47
C GLY A 49 -10.73 -10.37 7.98
N ALA A 50 -11.75 -10.10 8.80
CA ALA A 50 -11.65 -10.23 10.25
C ALA A 50 -11.49 -11.69 10.74
N THR A 51 -11.67 -12.68 9.86
CA THR A 51 -11.41 -14.10 10.12
C THR A 51 -10.00 -14.56 9.71
N MET A 52 -9.22 -13.73 9.00
CA MET A 52 -7.82 -14.01 8.74
C MET A 52 -7.03 -13.66 10.01
N LYS A 53 -6.40 -14.65 10.63
CA LYS A 53 -5.57 -14.44 11.84
C LYS A 53 -4.42 -13.52 11.47
N ALA A 54 -4.45 -12.28 11.98
CA ALA A 54 -3.28 -11.44 11.97
C ALA A 54 -2.22 -12.08 12.88
N SER A 55 -1.01 -12.28 12.39
CA SER A 55 0.10 -12.64 13.27
C SER A 55 0.41 -11.45 14.15
N THR A 56 0.46 -11.67 15.44
CA THR A 56 0.92 -10.66 16.41
C THR A 56 2.42 -10.47 16.22
N LEU A 57 2.82 -9.25 15.92
CA LEU A 57 4.24 -8.88 15.88
C LEU A 57 4.80 -8.70 17.29
N PRO A 58 6.13 -8.82 17.48
CA PRO A 58 6.75 -8.58 18.79
C PRO A 58 6.37 -7.20 19.33
N SER A 59 6.05 -7.12 20.61
CA SER A 59 5.80 -5.86 21.28
C SER A 59 7.10 -5.07 21.41
N ILE A 60 7.03 -3.76 21.18
CA ILE A 60 8.13 -2.82 21.41
C ILE A 60 7.82 -2.08 22.72
N SER A 61 8.83 -1.94 23.59
CA SER A 61 8.65 -1.17 24.83
C SER A 61 8.36 0.31 24.53
N LYS A 62 7.70 0.99 25.46
CA LYS A 62 7.40 2.40 25.32
C LYS A 62 8.67 3.24 25.20
N GLU A 63 9.67 2.93 25.99
CA GLU A 63 10.98 3.60 26.02
C GLU A 63 11.68 3.50 24.67
N GLU A 64 11.64 2.32 24.05
CA GLU A 64 12.22 2.11 22.72
C GLU A 64 11.44 2.85 21.63
N ILE A 65 10.10 2.87 21.70
CA ILE A 65 9.26 3.66 20.80
C ILE A 65 9.61 5.16 20.91
N ASP A 66 9.66 5.68 22.13
CA ASP A 66 9.97 7.09 22.37
C ASP A 66 11.38 7.44 21.88
N ARG A 67 12.37 6.56 22.08
CA ARG A 67 13.74 6.71 21.56
C ARG A 67 13.78 6.75 20.04
N LEU A 68 13.11 5.81 19.37
CA LEU A 68 13.08 5.72 17.91
C LEU A 68 12.41 6.94 17.28
N LEU A 69 11.31 7.40 17.86
CA LEU A 69 10.61 8.60 17.38
C LEU A 69 11.45 9.88 17.61
N ALA A 70 12.17 9.97 18.73
CA ALA A 70 13.07 11.10 18.99
C ALA A 70 14.23 11.13 17.98
N LEU A 71 14.83 9.99 17.65
CA LEU A 71 15.86 9.89 16.60
C LEU A 71 15.32 10.31 15.23
N TYR A 72 14.14 9.84 14.88
CA TYR A 72 13.47 10.23 13.63
C TYR A 72 13.19 11.74 13.56
N GLU A 73 12.76 12.35 14.67
CA GLU A 73 12.47 13.80 14.74
C GLU A 73 13.75 14.65 14.74
N SER A 74 14.86 14.16 15.32
CA SER A 74 16.12 14.88 15.41
C SER A 74 16.96 14.92 14.12
N GLU A 75 16.48 14.27 13.06
CA GLU A 75 17.20 14.14 11.77
C GLU A 75 18.56 13.43 11.89
N MET A 76 18.82 12.77 13.00
CA MET A 76 20.00 11.92 13.10
C MET A 76 19.90 10.79 12.08
N VAL A 77 20.90 10.71 11.20
CA VAL A 77 20.94 9.71 10.13
C VAL A 77 21.05 8.34 10.78
N ASP A 78 19.96 7.60 10.75
CA ASP A 78 20.02 6.16 11.01
C ASP A 78 20.58 5.49 9.75
N ASP A 79 21.54 4.58 9.90
CA ASP A 79 22.10 3.75 8.82
C ASP A 79 21.11 2.65 8.36
N ALA A 80 19.82 2.94 8.44
CA ALA A 80 18.75 2.00 8.05
C ALA A 80 18.83 1.62 6.58
N ASP A 81 19.12 2.58 5.70
CA ASP A 81 19.29 2.36 4.27
C ASP A 81 20.34 1.28 3.99
N ASN A 82 21.57 1.48 4.49
CA ASN A 82 22.68 0.57 4.22
C ASN A 82 22.42 -0.85 4.78
N ARG A 83 21.88 -0.94 6.01
CA ARG A 83 21.55 -2.23 6.63
C ARG A 83 20.45 -2.98 5.89
N LEU A 84 19.40 -2.29 5.50
CA LEU A 84 18.26 -2.89 4.77
C LEU A 84 18.67 -3.28 3.36
N ARG A 85 19.51 -2.50 2.70
CA ARG A 85 20.08 -2.81 1.38
C ARG A 85 20.87 -4.10 1.41
N GLN A 86 21.85 -4.22 2.30
CA GLN A 86 22.67 -5.44 2.47
C GLN A 86 21.80 -6.66 2.83
N TYR A 87 20.77 -6.47 3.66
CA TYR A 87 19.85 -7.54 4.02
C TYR A 87 19.05 -8.01 2.80
N THR A 88 18.49 -7.08 2.01
CA THR A 88 17.74 -7.41 0.79
C THR A 88 18.62 -8.13 -0.22
N GLU A 89 19.83 -7.64 -0.47
CA GLU A 89 20.77 -8.25 -1.42
C GLU A 89 21.08 -9.71 -1.08
N ARG A 90 21.27 -10.01 0.19
CA ARG A 90 21.54 -11.38 0.65
C ARG A 90 20.35 -12.32 0.41
N ILE A 91 19.12 -11.86 0.66
CA ILE A 91 17.92 -12.67 0.49
C ILE A 91 17.51 -12.78 -0.99
N TRP A 92 17.82 -11.75 -1.79
CA TRP A 92 17.47 -11.71 -3.23
C TRP A 92 17.90 -12.96 -3.99
N ALA A 93 19.07 -13.51 -3.67
CA ALA A 93 19.58 -14.73 -4.30
C ALA A 93 18.68 -15.97 -4.05
N THR A 94 17.87 -15.96 -3.02
CA THR A 94 16.95 -17.05 -2.66
C THR A 94 15.60 -16.98 -3.36
N LEU A 95 15.31 -15.87 -4.04
CA LEU A 95 14.07 -15.68 -4.78
C LEU A 95 14.08 -16.46 -6.10
N THR A 96 12.90 -16.95 -6.48
CA THR A 96 12.69 -17.45 -7.84
C THR A 96 12.73 -16.30 -8.85
N LYS A 97 12.93 -16.62 -10.13
CA LYS A 97 12.85 -15.63 -11.22
C LYS A 97 11.51 -14.89 -11.21
N GLU A 98 10.42 -15.62 -11.06
CA GLU A 98 9.06 -15.08 -11.04
C GLU A 98 8.85 -14.12 -9.85
N GLU A 99 9.31 -14.47 -8.64
CA GLU A 99 9.24 -13.61 -7.46
C GLU A 99 10.01 -12.29 -7.66
N ARG A 100 11.18 -12.32 -8.31
CA ARG A 100 11.96 -11.12 -8.63
C ARG A 100 11.22 -10.22 -9.61
N ILE A 101 10.66 -10.80 -10.68
CA ILE A 101 9.87 -10.06 -11.68
C ILE A 101 8.68 -9.35 -11.02
N ILE A 102 7.91 -10.06 -10.19
CA ILE A 102 6.73 -9.49 -9.57
C ILE A 102 7.07 -8.42 -8.52
N LEU A 103 8.15 -8.60 -7.75
CA LEU A 103 8.65 -7.56 -6.83
C LEU A 103 9.03 -6.28 -7.59
N THR A 104 9.78 -6.40 -8.69
CA THR A 104 10.17 -5.25 -9.51
C THR A 104 8.95 -4.60 -10.17
N LYS A 105 8.02 -5.39 -10.73
CA LYS A 105 6.75 -4.91 -11.30
C LYS A 105 5.94 -4.12 -10.29
N TYR A 106 5.87 -4.57 -9.04
CA TYR A 106 5.15 -3.88 -7.97
C TYR A 106 5.67 -2.46 -7.74
N THR A 107 6.98 -2.22 -7.80
CA THR A 107 7.54 -0.87 -7.64
C THR A 107 7.12 0.10 -8.74
N GLN A 108 6.73 -0.39 -9.91
CA GLN A 108 6.24 0.41 -11.04
C GLN A 108 4.73 0.64 -11.01
N THR A 109 3.97 -0.38 -10.65
CA THR A 109 2.51 -0.41 -10.87
C THR A 109 1.73 -1.01 -9.70
N TYR A 110 2.04 -0.60 -8.47
CA TYR A 110 1.43 -1.14 -7.24
C TYR A 110 -0.10 -1.08 -7.16
N SER A 111 -0.73 -0.17 -7.91
CA SER A 111 -2.17 0.09 -7.83
C SER A 111 -3.02 -1.12 -8.20
N TYR A 112 -2.62 -1.91 -9.21
CA TYR A 112 -3.37 -3.09 -9.65
C TYR A 112 -3.51 -4.18 -8.57
N LEU A 113 -2.61 -4.21 -7.57
CA LEU A 113 -2.72 -5.08 -6.40
C LEU A 113 -3.38 -4.37 -5.21
N ASN A 114 -2.95 -3.15 -4.90
CA ASN A 114 -3.39 -2.47 -3.69
C ASN A 114 -4.83 -1.97 -3.74
N GLU A 115 -5.30 -1.49 -4.89
CA GLU A 115 -6.68 -1.02 -5.03
C GLU A 115 -7.71 -2.12 -4.80
N PRO A 116 -7.62 -3.30 -5.45
CA PRO A 116 -8.55 -4.40 -5.19
C PRO A 116 -8.47 -4.92 -3.74
N LEU A 117 -7.27 -4.99 -3.13
CA LEU A 117 -7.12 -5.38 -1.73
C LEU A 117 -7.84 -4.41 -0.78
N ARG A 118 -7.90 -3.13 -1.12
CA ARG A 118 -8.62 -2.09 -0.37
C ARG A 118 -10.11 -2.00 -0.70
N GLY A 119 -10.59 -2.83 -1.65
CA GLY A 119 -12.00 -2.87 -2.06
C GLY A 119 -12.36 -1.94 -3.20
N ILE A 120 -11.37 -1.40 -3.91
CA ILE A 120 -11.56 -0.64 -5.14
C ILE A 120 -11.68 -1.63 -6.31
N SER A 121 -12.56 -1.33 -7.28
CA SER A 121 -12.83 -2.23 -8.40
C SER A 121 -11.64 -2.40 -9.34
N TYR A 122 -11.54 -3.60 -9.95
CA TYR A 122 -10.61 -3.88 -11.04
C TYR A 122 -10.96 -3.08 -12.30
N TYR A 123 -9.94 -2.64 -13.02
CA TYR A 123 -10.08 -2.00 -14.34
C TYR A 123 -10.15 -3.07 -15.45
N GLY A 124 -11.18 -3.96 -15.42
CA GLY A 124 -11.46 -4.96 -16.44
C GLY A 124 -10.95 -6.37 -16.12
N ALA A 125 -11.24 -7.33 -17.01
CA ALA A 125 -10.94 -8.75 -16.84
C ALA A 125 -9.44 -9.04 -16.77
N ARG A 126 -8.65 -8.40 -17.63
CA ARG A 126 -7.18 -8.57 -17.64
C ARG A 126 -6.52 -8.15 -16.33
N ALA A 127 -6.94 -7.03 -15.75
CA ALA A 127 -6.42 -6.57 -14.47
C ALA A 127 -6.77 -7.54 -13.33
N ARG A 128 -7.92 -8.23 -13.43
CA ARG A 128 -8.30 -9.26 -12.48
C ARG A 128 -7.41 -10.52 -12.60
N GLU A 129 -7.15 -10.97 -13.82
CA GLU A 129 -6.26 -12.11 -14.07
C GLU A 129 -4.84 -11.83 -13.55
N GLU A 130 -4.30 -10.66 -13.82
CA GLU A 130 -3.00 -10.21 -13.31
C GLU A 130 -3.00 -10.17 -11.77
N PHE A 131 -4.04 -9.65 -11.15
CA PHE A 131 -4.17 -9.64 -9.69
C PHE A 131 -4.19 -11.05 -9.10
N GLU A 132 -5.03 -11.95 -9.63
CA GLU A 132 -5.17 -13.32 -9.15
C GLU A 132 -3.86 -14.12 -9.30
N HIS A 133 -3.08 -13.84 -10.35
CA HIS A 133 -1.78 -14.44 -10.60
C HIS A 133 -0.68 -13.86 -9.68
N ASP A 134 -0.54 -12.52 -9.63
CA ASP A 134 0.61 -11.88 -9.01
C ASP A 134 0.53 -11.78 -7.48
N LEU A 135 -0.69 -11.68 -6.93
CA LEU A 135 -0.91 -11.54 -5.49
C LEU A 135 -0.27 -12.66 -4.65
N PRO A 136 -0.46 -13.95 -4.95
CA PRO A 136 0.15 -15.03 -4.18
C PRO A 136 1.68 -15.06 -4.33
N ILE A 137 2.22 -14.68 -5.49
CA ILE A 137 3.65 -14.66 -5.76
C ILE A 137 4.31 -13.54 -4.94
N LEU A 138 3.76 -12.31 -5.00
CA LEU A 138 4.28 -11.18 -4.23
C LEU A 138 4.20 -11.44 -2.72
N THR A 139 3.07 -11.98 -2.24
CA THR A 139 2.88 -12.35 -0.83
C THR A 139 3.99 -13.30 -0.38
N ARG A 140 4.23 -14.39 -1.14
CA ARG A 140 5.26 -15.40 -0.86
C ARG A 140 6.68 -14.84 -0.95
N ALA A 141 6.94 -13.95 -1.89
CA ALA A 141 8.23 -13.29 -2.04
C ALA A 141 8.55 -12.42 -0.81
N ILE A 142 7.61 -11.58 -0.39
CA ILE A 142 7.77 -10.68 0.76
C ILE A 142 7.91 -11.47 2.08
N GLU A 143 7.26 -12.63 2.22
CA GLU A 143 7.41 -13.50 3.41
C GLU A 143 8.85 -13.94 3.68
N LYS A 144 9.71 -13.98 2.67
CA LYS A 144 11.13 -14.33 2.83
C LYS A 144 11.95 -13.25 3.52
N PHE A 145 11.44 -12.01 3.57
CA PHE A 145 12.09 -10.87 4.19
C PHE A 145 11.47 -10.54 5.54
N ALA A 146 12.29 -10.03 6.44
CA ALA A 146 11.83 -9.54 7.74
C ALA A 146 12.62 -8.29 8.14
N MET A 147 11.98 -7.35 8.80
CA MET A 147 12.64 -6.18 9.34
C MET A 147 13.74 -6.62 10.33
N PRO A 148 15.02 -6.33 10.09
CA PRO A 148 16.12 -6.87 10.91
C PRO A 148 16.20 -6.26 12.31
N GLN A 149 15.65 -5.06 12.51
CA GLN A 149 15.56 -4.35 13.79
C GLN A 149 14.33 -3.43 13.81
N ASN A 150 13.99 -2.91 15.00
CA ASN A 150 12.93 -1.90 15.10
C ASN A 150 13.33 -0.66 14.30
N THR A 151 12.47 -0.20 13.40
CA THR A 151 12.77 0.88 12.45
C THR A 151 11.58 1.82 12.34
N VAL A 152 11.82 3.11 12.16
CA VAL A 152 10.78 4.07 11.82
C VAL A 152 10.73 4.25 10.31
N VAL A 153 9.54 4.14 9.74
CA VAL A 153 9.28 4.42 8.33
C VAL A 153 8.18 5.47 8.20
N ARG A 154 8.09 6.13 7.06
CA ARG A 154 7.03 7.12 6.80
C ARG A 154 6.24 6.79 5.54
N ARG A 155 4.99 7.27 5.53
CA ARG A 155 4.13 7.21 4.35
C ARG A 155 3.27 8.45 4.24
N GLY A 156 3.30 9.14 3.10
CA GLY A 156 2.28 10.10 2.73
C GLY A 156 1.00 9.38 2.27
N VAL A 157 -0.17 9.87 2.67
CA VAL A 157 -1.48 9.34 2.23
C VAL A 157 -2.39 10.48 1.79
N SER A 158 -2.97 10.34 0.59
CA SER A 158 -3.95 11.27 0.04
C SER A 158 -5.35 11.01 0.63
N ASN A 159 -6.28 11.96 0.42
CA ASN A 159 -7.68 11.76 0.78
C ASN A 159 -8.29 10.55 0.06
N PHE A 160 -7.92 10.32 -1.19
CA PHE A 160 -8.37 9.15 -1.95
C PHE A 160 -7.93 7.84 -1.29
N THR A 161 -6.68 7.77 -0.82
CA THR A 161 -6.17 6.60 -0.09
C THR A 161 -6.94 6.41 1.24
N ILE A 162 -7.30 7.49 1.92
CA ILE A 162 -8.08 7.47 3.17
C ILE A 162 -9.46 6.84 2.92
N ASP A 163 -10.16 7.30 1.90
CA ASP A 163 -11.48 6.79 1.54
C ASP A 163 -11.43 5.29 1.20
N SER A 164 -10.36 4.86 0.50
CA SER A 164 -10.16 3.46 0.14
C SER A 164 -9.81 2.57 1.33
N LEU A 165 -9.16 3.11 2.36
CA LEU A 165 -8.87 2.38 3.61
C LEU A 165 -10.14 2.19 4.47
N GLY A 166 -11.22 2.93 4.21
CA GLY A 166 -12.43 2.90 5.00
C GLY A 166 -12.29 3.49 6.40
N TYR A 167 -11.24 4.28 6.64
CA TYR A 167 -10.98 4.98 7.90
C TYR A 167 -10.86 6.47 7.66
N ASP A 168 -11.49 7.25 8.54
CA ASP A 168 -11.27 8.69 8.63
C ASP A 168 -10.03 8.97 9.49
N LEU A 169 -8.88 9.13 8.83
CA LEU A 169 -7.62 9.47 9.49
C LEU A 169 -7.72 10.80 10.27
N GLY A 170 -8.62 11.70 9.85
CA GLY A 170 -8.91 12.94 10.53
C GLY A 170 -9.44 12.72 11.94
N ASN A 171 -10.23 11.69 12.16
CA ASN A 171 -10.91 11.37 13.41
C ASN A 171 -10.17 10.37 14.31
N LEU A 172 -9.05 9.79 13.85
CA LEU A 172 -8.25 8.86 14.65
C LEU A 172 -7.74 9.51 15.93
N LYS A 173 -7.83 8.75 17.04
CA LYS A 173 -7.38 9.11 18.38
C LYS A 173 -6.31 8.14 18.87
N LYS A 174 -5.52 8.57 19.86
CA LYS A 174 -4.57 7.71 20.56
C LYS A 174 -5.26 6.44 21.07
N GLY A 175 -4.68 5.31 20.75
CA GLY A 175 -5.17 3.97 21.14
C GLY A 175 -6.03 3.29 20.08
N ASP A 176 -6.57 4.03 19.09
CA ASP A 176 -7.34 3.44 18.01
C ASP A 176 -6.48 2.44 17.21
N VAL A 177 -7.14 1.41 16.68
CA VAL A 177 -6.52 0.36 15.89
C VAL A 177 -7.20 0.27 14.53
N PHE A 178 -6.41 0.19 13.47
CA PHE A 178 -6.93 0.01 12.11
C PHE A 178 -6.02 -0.88 11.26
N VAL A 179 -6.50 -1.32 10.11
CA VAL A 179 -5.79 -2.23 9.19
C VAL A 179 -5.72 -1.62 7.81
N ASP A 180 -4.51 -1.53 7.21
CA ASP A 180 -4.37 -1.36 5.76
C ASP A 180 -4.30 -2.75 5.11
N LYS A 181 -5.27 -3.06 4.26
CA LYS A 181 -5.38 -4.37 3.59
C LYS A 181 -4.37 -4.55 2.46
N GLY A 182 -3.86 -3.46 1.88
CA GLY A 182 -2.86 -3.48 0.83
C GLY A 182 -1.46 -3.76 1.34
N PHE A 183 -0.53 -3.93 0.42
CA PHE A 183 0.90 -3.87 0.73
C PHE A 183 1.28 -2.45 1.15
N LEU A 184 2.19 -2.35 2.09
CA LEU A 184 2.52 -1.09 2.74
C LEU A 184 3.77 -0.46 2.11
N SER A 185 3.62 0.38 1.09
CA SER A 185 4.71 1.21 0.55
C SER A 185 5.03 2.36 1.49
N THR A 186 6.28 2.45 1.93
CA THR A 186 6.78 3.47 2.87
C THR A 186 8.21 3.86 2.51
N ALA A 187 8.69 4.98 3.02
CA ALA A 187 10.10 5.38 2.92
C ALA A 187 10.81 5.21 4.28
N VAL A 188 12.03 4.70 4.26
CA VAL A 188 12.86 4.57 5.49
C VAL A 188 13.54 5.89 5.88
N HIS A 189 13.48 6.91 5.04
CA HIS A 189 14.04 8.22 5.30
C HIS A 189 12.95 9.29 5.37
N ARG A 190 13.02 10.21 6.38
CA ARG A 190 11.95 11.19 6.64
C ARG A 190 11.66 12.17 5.51
N HIS A 191 12.63 12.43 4.62
CA HIS A 191 12.50 13.35 3.49
C HIS A 191 12.28 12.64 2.15
N LYS A 192 12.09 11.32 2.17
CA LYS A 192 11.81 10.50 0.98
C LYS A 192 10.36 10.02 0.96
N GLY A 193 9.94 9.50 -0.19
CA GLY A 193 8.54 9.11 -0.42
C GLY A 193 7.62 10.31 -0.67
N PHE A 194 6.35 10.04 -0.90
CA PHE A 194 5.37 11.04 -1.30
C PHE A 194 4.99 11.99 -0.15
N SER A 195 4.79 13.28 -0.48
CA SER A 195 4.20 14.28 0.41
C SER A 195 2.73 14.44 0.06
N GLU A 196 1.84 14.08 1.00
CA GLU A 196 0.41 13.99 0.80
C GLU A 196 -0.36 14.70 1.93
N SER A 197 -1.70 14.59 1.90
CA SER A 197 -2.57 15.27 2.87
C SER A 197 -2.28 14.88 4.31
N TYR A 198 -1.93 13.61 4.57
CA TYR A 198 -1.51 13.10 5.88
C TYR A 198 -0.14 12.46 5.80
N ASN A 199 0.62 12.53 6.88
CA ASN A 199 1.90 11.86 7.04
C ASN A 199 1.79 10.81 8.15
N LEU A 200 1.97 9.54 7.79
CA LEU A 200 2.02 8.44 8.75
C LEU A 200 3.49 8.18 9.11
N VAL A 201 3.81 8.27 10.40
CA VAL A 201 5.12 7.91 10.96
C VAL A 201 4.94 6.60 11.72
N ILE A 202 5.55 5.53 11.24
CA ILE A 202 5.23 4.17 11.64
C ILE A 202 6.44 3.50 12.28
N VAL A 203 6.33 3.11 13.55
CA VAL A 203 7.31 2.26 14.20
C VAL A 203 7.04 0.81 13.80
N VAL A 204 7.95 0.23 13.03
CA VAL A 204 7.89 -1.14 12.53
C VAL A 204 8.78 -2.03 13.42
N PRO A 205 8.22 -3.08 14.04
CA PRO A 205 8.99 -3.96 14.89
C PRO A 205 9.92 -4.89 14.10
N LYS A 206 11.01 -5.29 14.73
CA LYS A 206 11.85 -6.39 14.23
C LYS A 206 10.99 -7.62 13.96
N GLY A 207 11.25 -8.28 12.84
CA GLY A 207 10.51 -9.47 12.41
C GLY A 207 9.27 -9.17 11.54
N ALA A 208 8.83 -7.92 11.44
CA ALA A 208 7.77 -7.53 10.50
C ALA A 208 8.16 -7.91 9.07
N LYS A 209 7.25 -8.54 8.33
CA LYS A 209 7.48 -8.98 6.96
C LYS A 209 7.46 -7.80 6.00
N GLY A 210 8.49 -7.70 5.18
CA GLY A 210 8.63 -6.62 4.22
C GLY A 210 10.04 -6.54 3.64
N VAL A 211 10.15 -6.01 2.43
CA VAL A 211 11.37 -5.94 1.64
C VAL A 211 11.78 -4.49 1.40
N TYR A 212 13.06 -4.19 1.51
CA TYR A 212 13.62 -2.90 1.11
C TYR A 212 13.94 -2.92 -0.38
N ALA A 213 13.32 -2.00 -1.14
CA ALA A 213 13.25 -2.10 -2.59
C ALA A 213 14.45 -1.49 -3.34
N GLU A 214 15.27 -0.65 -2.70
CA GLU A 214 16.38 0.05 -3.37
C GLU A 214 17.25 -0.84 -4.29
N PRO A 215 17.61 -2.08 -3.93
CA PRO A 215 18.46 -2.90 -4.81
C PRO A 215 17.80 -3.32 -6.12
N PHE A 216 16.47 -3.26 -6.24
CA PHE A 216 15.71 -3.74 -7.39
C PHE A 216 14.59 -2.81 -7.87
N SER A 217 14.35 -1.68 -7.16
CA SER A 217 13.28 -0.75 -7.51
C SER A 217 13.54 -0.09 -8.87
N HIS A 218 12.46 0.16 -9.60
CA HIS A 218 12.51 1.02 -10.79
C HIS A 218 12.87 2.48 -10.44
N TYR A 219 12.55 2.92 -9.22
CA TYR A 219 12.79 4.27 -8.70
C TYR A 219 13.95 4.29 -7.72
N THR A 220 15.16 3.99 -8.21
CA THR A 220 16.38 3.99 -7.39
C THR A 220 17.55 4.59 -8.15
N ASP A 221 18.46 5.24 -7.40
CA ASP A 221 19.77 5.64 -7.91
C ASP A 221 20.79 4.49 -7.86
N TYR A 222 20.40 3.36 -7.27
CA TYR A 222 21.24 2.22 -6.98
C TYR A 222 20.73 0.95 -7.67
N HIS A 223 21.20 0.69 -8.89
CA HIS A 223 20.92 -0.54 -9.62
C HIS A 223 22.01 -1.57 -9.36
N LYS A 224 21.74 -2.56 -8.51
CA LYS A 224 22.65 -3.68 -8.31
C LYS A 224 22.23 -4.93 -9.08
N PHE A 225 20.96 -5.10 -9.31
CA PHE A 225 20.41 -6.24 -10.02
C PHE A 225 20.02 -5.83 -11.42
N ASP A 226 20.73 -6.34 -12.42
CA ASP A 226 20.42 -6.14 -13.83
C ASP A 226 19.06 -6.76 -14.16
N TYR A 227 18.30 -6.05 -14.98
CA TYR A 227 16.95 -6.41 -15.44
C TYR A 227 16.91 -7.56 -16.46
N ASP A 228 17.99 -8.32 -16.60
CA ASP A 228 18.14 -9.44 -17.54
C ASP A 228 17.10 -10.57 -17.32
N ASP A 229 16.30 -10.46 -16.27
CA ASP A 229 15.23 -11.40 -15.96
C ASP A 229 13.89 -11.12 -16.69
N GLY A 230 13.90 -10.36 -17.78
CA GLY A 230 12.76 -10.24 -18.70
C GLY A 230 11.80 -9.09 -18.42
N VAL A 231 12.18 -8.13 -17.58
CA VAL A 231 11.47 -6.85 -17.48
C VAL A 231 11.89 -5.96 -18.66
N ILE A 232 10.97 -5.70 -19.57
CA ILE A 232 11.23 -4.90 -20.77
C ILE A 232 11.48 -3.45 -20.34
N TRP A 233 12.72 -3.02 -20.40
CA TRP A 233 13.10 -1.61 -20.38
C TRP A 233 12.83 -1.01 -21.75
N ASP A 234 12.09 0.11 -21.83
CA ASP A 234 11.81 0.80 -23.11
C ASP A 234 12.99 1.63 -23.65
N GLY A 235 14.17 1.49 -23.06
CA GLY A 235 15.41 2.13 -23.52
C GLY A 235 15.46 3.64 -23.30
N LYS A 236 14.51 4.24 -22.60
CA LYS A 236 14.57 5.67 -22.29
C LYS A 236 15.57 5.89 -21.16
N SER A 237 16.49 6.83 -21.39
CA SER A 237 17.48 7.26 -20.41
C SER A 237 16.80 7.58 -19.07
N VAL A 238 17.29 6.95 -18.00
CA VAL A 238 16.87 7.28 -16.63
C VAL A 238 17.23 8.74 -16.38
N GLU A 239 16.27 9.64 -16.48
CA GLU A 239 16.39 10.90 -15.75
C GLU A 239 16.64 10.51 -14.29
N LYS A 240 17.57 11.17 -13.62
CA LYS A 240 17.88 10.92 -12.20
C LYS A 240 16.58 10.93 -11.39
N ILE A 241 15.94 9.76 -11.28
CA ILE A 241 14.75 9.60 -10.47
C ILE A 241 15.27 9.55 -9.05
N ASN A 242 14.89 10.53 -8.24
CA ASN A 242 15.23 10.54 -6.82
C ASN A 242 14.80 9.22 -6.18
N SER A 243 15.76 8.47 -5.64
CA SER A 243 15.50 7.28 -4.85
C SER A 243 14.40 7.53 -3.82
N GLU A 244 13.42 6.65 -3.77
CA GLU A 244 12.31 6.71 -2.81
C GLU A 244 12.69 6.10 -1.46
N MET A 245 13.80 5.37 -1.40
CA MET A 245 14.23 4.59 -0.22
C MET A 245 13.07 3.74 0.33
N GLU A 246 12.40 3.03 -0.60
CA GLU A 246 11.14 2.36 -0.32
C GLU A 246 11.33 1.05 0.48
N TRP A 247 10.55 0.90 1.55
CA TRP A 247 10.30 -0.38 2.20
C TRP A 247 8.84 -0.80 1.97
N ILE A 248 8.67 -1.98 1.38
CA ILE A 248 7.36 -2.56 1.05
C ILE A 248 7.02 -3.59 2.12
N GLY A 249 6.11 -3.24 3.03
CA GLY A 249 5.59 -4.17 4.03
C GLY A 249 4.56 -5.14 3.46
N GLN A 250 4.47 -6.32 4.07
CA GLN A 250 3.44 -7.31 3.76
C GLN A 250 2.05 -6.69 3.90
N ARG A 251 1.09 -7.17 3.11
CA ARG A 251 -0.30 -6.72 3.15
C ARG A 251 -0.98 -6.97 4.50
N GLY A 252 -2.06 -6.23 4.76
CA GLY A 252 -2.85 -6.40 5.97
C GLY A 252 -2.14 -5.97 7.24
N CYS A 253 -1.33 -4.92 7.17
CA CYS A 253 -0.68 -4.33 8.33
C CYS A 253 -1.70 -3.74 9.29
N GLN A 254 -1.61 -4.11 10.57
CA GLN A 254 -2.43 -3.58 11.65
C GLN A 254 -1.64 -2.54 12.44
N PHE A 255 -2.25 -1.39 12.68
CA PHE A 255 -1.65 -0.25 13.34
C PHE A 255 -2.39 0.15 14.58
N LYS A 256 -1.64 0.56 15.63
CA LYS A 256 -2.15 1.26 16.81
C LYS A 256 -1.69 2.71 16.78
N VAL A 257 -2.61 3.64 16.98
CA VAL A 257 -2.32 5.07 17.05
C VAL A 257 -1.61 5.41 18.36
N LEU A 258 -0.39 5.95 18.27
CA LEU A 258 0.41 6.39 19.42
C LEU A 258 0.09 7.84 19.79
N LYS A 259 0.12 8.74 18.83
CA LYS A 259 -0.22 10.15 18.94
C LYS A 259 -0.62 10.74 17.59
N LYS A 260 -1.28 11.89 17.60
CA LYS A 260 -1.59 12.68 16.40
C LYS A 260 -1.20 14.13 16.63
N GLN A 261 -0.50 14.73 15.67
CA GLN A 261 -0.06 16.12 15.69
C GLN A 261 -0.40 16.77 14.35
N GLY A 262 -1.50 17.51 14.30
CA GLY A 262 -2.04 18.04 13.06
C GLY A 262 -2.34 16.93 12.05
N LYS A 263 -1.69 16.95 10.90
CA LYS A 263 -1.83 15.94 9.84
C LYS A 263 -0.80 14.79 9.95
N THR A 264 0.07 14.81 10.95
CA THR A 264 1.02 13.72 11.22
C THR A 264 0.44 12.76 12.25
N ILE A 265 0.39 11.48 11.91
CA ILE A 265 -0.14 10.41 12.76
C ILE A 265 0.99 9.43 13.04
N TYR A 266 1.32 9.26 14.31
CA TYR A 266 2.36 8.34 14.79
C TYR A 266 1.72 7.01 15.14
N LEU A 267 2.25 5.96 14.55
CA LEU A 267 1.69 4.61 14.59
C LEU A 267 2.71 3.60 15.09
N GLN A 268 2.24 2.55 15.73
CA GLN A 268 2.98 1.32 15.93
C GLN A 268 2.34 0.22 15.09
N MET A 269 3.13 -0.48 14.28
CA MET A 269 2.67 -1.70 13.63
C MET A 269 2.61 -2.82 14.67
N ILE A 270 1.44 -3.44 14.82
CA ILE A 270 1.15 -4.46 15.85
C ILE A 270 0.81 -5.83 15.27
N GLY A 271 0.55 -5.92 13.98
CA GLY A 271 0.23 -7.16 13.29
C GLY A 271 0.32 -7.03 11.77
N GLN A 272 0.38 -8.18 11.11
CA GLN A 272 0.30 -8.34 9.66
C GLN A 272 -0.53 -9.58 9.33
N LEU A 273 -1.22 -9.62 8.18
CA LEU A 273 -1.84 -10.84 7.67
C LEU A 273 -0.73 -11.84 7.31
N GLN A 274 -0.95 -13.10 7.70
CA GLN A 274 -0.19 -14.26 7.25
C GLN A 274 -0.99 -15.04 6.22
#